data_c04b0800d5fb340f1f62a71cbe4f8c36
#
_entry.id   c04b0800d5fb340f1f62a71cbe4f8c36
#
_cell.length_a   1.000
_cell.length_b   1.000
_cell.length_c   1.000
_cell.angle_alpha   90.00
_cell.angle_beta   90.00
_cell.angle_gamma   90.00
#
_symmetry.space_group_name_H-M   'P 1'
#
loop_
_entity.id
_entity.type
_entity.pdbx_description
1 polymer ?
#
loop_
_entity_poly.entity_id
_entity_poly.type
_entity_poly.pdbx_seq_one_letter_code
_entity_poly.pdbx_strand_id
1 'polypeptide(L)'
;MSTTVEAEATEGGTINDGNLNMAQEQTSRRGFCSVRHGLALIVHLCNFSISTQQINMSIAMPAMVNNTALPTPLNASIEGPPTDSQDNWNETLKEVKAVAAMYDWSPEIQGIILSSPNYCSFLAPIPCGYMAEMFGVKYLTSACLLISSVLNLFIPLAADTGVTWLIVLRIVQGIAQVMVLTSQYSIWTRWAPPLERSQLITLSVSGSVLGSCTILFIGGFLCQTLGWPTIFYIFGAIGCFSSFLWFALVYDDPMNHPFISTSEKEYIVCSLAQEDSPPGWSLPIKAMIKSLPLWSILIFYFTDYWYYYIITSYTPTYISSVLEVNIRDNGILSALPYVSAYICIVLGGLLADYLFSRKILRLNTIRKLFTVIGVVIPSAFTVSLFWVRSSFGATIAFLILAFSFKSIVQSGALINFMDIAPRYGLLCLILTEAQFRHGTLLRGLSQIFSYLSGTISPTVSGFLISQDSEFGWRNVFLLSFAVGMAGLFFYLIFGQAERSGKKRSEQKVEKEVTAMKFGCREEERDTRASAGRFRSLQHAVMVGKDLPIFY
;
A
#
# COMPACT_ATOMS: atom_id res chain seq x y z
N MET A 1 -10.52 38.09 -70.07
CA MET A 1 -9.13 37.73 -70.02
C MET A 1 -8.94 37.01 -68.65
N SER A 2 -9.11 35.71 -68.63
CA SER A 2 -8.08 34.66 -68.81
C SER A 2 -7.04 34.76 -67.72
N THR A 3 -6.78 33.78 -66.85
CA THR A 3 -6.61 32.36 -67.07
C THR A 3 -6.54 31.67 -65.71
N THR A 4 -7.16 30.54 -65.61
CA THR A 4 -6.92 29.34 -64.83
C THR A 4 -5.47 29.08 -64.29
N VAL A 5 -5.35 28.69 -63.05
CA VAL A 5 -4.47 27.57 -62.63
C VAL A 5 -5.20 26.77 -61.53
N GLU A 6 -5.65 25.59 -61.93
CA GLU A 6 -5.95 24.44 -61.05
C GLU A 6 -4.66 23.80 -60.59
N ALA A 7 -4.76 23.18 -59.44
CA ALA A 7 -4.30 21.83 -59.17
C ALA A 7 -3.47 21.65 -57.88
N GLU A 8 -3.83 20.61 -57.18
CA GLU A 8 -3.08 19.77 -56.27
C GLU A 8 -2.85 20.25 -54.83
N ALA A 9 -3.87 20.00 -54.01
CA ALA A 9 -3.68 19.75 -52.60
C ALA A 9 -4.75 18.76 -52.11
N THR A 10 -4.54 17.49 -52.35
CA THR A 10 -5.31 16.40 -51.68
C THR A 10 -4.43 15.16 -51.62
N GLU A 11 -3.81 14.96 -50.49
CA GLU A 11 -3.38 13.65 -49.95
C GLU A 11 -2.55 13.79 -48.66
N GLY A 12 -3.10 14.48 -47.64
CA GLY A 12 -2.43 14.61 -46.33
C GLY A 12 -3.37 14.48 -45.11
N GLY A 13 -4.69 14.35 -45.34
CA GLY A 13 -5.69 14.51 -44.27
C GLY A 13 -6.25 13.25 -43.63
N THR A 14 -6.06 12.07 -44.22
CA THR A 14 -6.81 10.86 -43.79
C THR A 14 -6.15 9.99 -42.74
N ILE A 15 -4.89 10.20 -42.38
CA ILE A 15 -4.21 9.39 -41.37
C ILE A 15 -4.42 9.90 -39.92
N ASN A 16 -4.78 11.20 -39.77
CA ASN A 16 -4.93 11.80 -38.45
C ASN A 16 -6.36 11.68 -37.87
N ASP A 17 -7.38 11.55 -38.69
CA ASP A 17 -8.77 11.44 -38.24
C ASP A 17 -9.11 10.05 -37.71
N GLY A 18 -8.48 8.98 -38.21
CA GLY A 18 -8.64 7.61 -37.69
C GLY A 18 -8.07 7.44 -36.29
N ASN A 19 -6.94 8.06 -36.00
CA ASN A 19 -6.34 8.03 -34.65
C ASN A 19 -7.08 8.94 -33.65
N LEU A 20 -7.63 10.07 -34.10
CA LEU A 20 -8.47 10.93 -33.26
C LEU A 20 -9.82 10.27 -32.94
N ASN A 21 -10.42 9.58 -33.89
CA ASN A 21 -11.67 8.85 -33.70
C ASN A 21 -11.48 7.63 -32.79
N MET A 22 -10.37 6.88 -32.89
CA MET A 22 -10.05 5.81 -31.96
C MET A 22 -9.77 6.33 -30.53
N ALA A 23 -9.09 7.47 -30.40
CA ALA A 23 -8.88 8.10 -29.10
C ALA A 23 -10.17 8.67 -28.50
N GLN A 24 -11.08 9.21 -29.31
CA GLN A 24 -12.42 9.65 -28.87
C GLN A 24 -13.37 8.49 -28.57
N GLU A 25 -13.33 7.41 -29.31
CA GLU A 25 -14.07 6.18 -28.99
C GLU A 25 -13.56 5.51 -27.71
N GLN A 26 -12.24 5.55 -27.45
CA GLN A 26 -11.65 5.08 -26.19
C GLN A 26 -12.04 5.94 -24.99
N THR A 27 -12.21 7.27 -25.17
CA THR A 27 -12.69 8.17 -24.10
C THR A 27 -14.18 8.02 -23.84
N SER A 28 -14.99 7.70 -24.84
CA SER A 28 -16.43 7.45 -24.70
C SER A 28 -16.77 6.16 -23.94
N ARG A 29 -15.83 5.21 -23.83
CA ARG A 29 -16.00 3.93 -23.12
C ARG A 29 -15.64 3.98 -21.63
N ARG A 30 -15.37 5.14 -21.06
CA ARG A 30 -15.19 5.36 -19.60
C ARG A 30 -16.53 5.38 -18.86
N GLY A 31 -17.32 4.33 -18.99
CA GLY A 31 -18.53 4.15 -18.18
C GLY A 31 -18.16 3.86 -16.70
N PHE A 32 -18.67 4.65 -15.77
CA PHE A 32 -18.56 4.42 -14.32
C PHE A 32 -19.15 3.07 -13.88
N CYS A 33 -19.93 2.41 -14.71
CA CYS A 33 -20.56 1.10 -14.47
C CYS A 33 -19.83 -0.05 -15.15
N SER A 34 -18.50 -0.14 -15.02
CA SER A 34 -17.75 -1.29 -15.53
C SER A 34 -17.49 -2.32 -14.42
N VAL A 35 -17.36 -3.60 -14.80
CA VAL A 35 -17.06 -4.70 -13.87
C VAL A 35 -15.74 -4.44 -13.12
N ARG A 36 -14.76 -3.79 -13.75
CA ARG A 36 -13.48 -3.38 -13.13
C ARG A 36 -13.67 -2.47 -11.91
N HIS A 37 -14.58 -1.50 -12.00
CA HIS A 37 -14.89 -0.61 -10.86
C HIS A 37 -15.65 -1.36 -9.77
N GLY A 38 -16.56 -2.27 -10.14
CA GLY A 38 -17.21 -3.19 -9.19
C GLY A 38 -16.20 -4.05 -8.44
N LEU A 39 -15.23 -4.61 -9.15
CA LEU A 39 -14.11 -5.35 -8.55
C LEU A 39 -13.30 -4.47 -7.59
N ALA A 40 -12.98 -3.24 -7.97
CA ALA A 40 -12.25 -2.31 -7.11
C ALA A 40 -13.01 -1.98 -5.81
N LEU A 41 -14.35 -1.88 -5.87
CA LEU A 41 -15.18 -1.69 -4.68
C LEU A 41 -15.22 -2.94 -3.78
N ILE A 42 -15.21 -4.15 -4.35
CA ILE A 42 -15.13 -5.38 -3.56
C ILE A 42 -13.76 -5.47 -2.87
N VAL A 43 -12.66 -5.17 -3.58
CA VAL A 43 -11.32 -5.10 -2.98
C VAL A 43 -11.25 -4.02 -1.91
N HIS A 44 -11.88 -2.86 -2.12
CA HIS A 44 -12.02 -1.80 -1.13
C HIS A 44 -12.69 -2.31 0.16
N LEU A 45 -13.82 -3.04 0.03
CA LEU A 45 -14.53 -3.61 1.18
C LEU A 45 -13.68 -4.68 1.91
N CYS A 46 -12.91 -5.49 1.19
CA CYS A 46 -11.98 -6.45 1.80
C CYS A 46 -10.87 -5.74 2.56
N ASN A 47 -10.27 -4.68 1.98
CA ASN A 47 -9.25 -3.88 2.65
C ASN A 47 -9.80 -3.13 3.86
N PHE A 48 -11.04 -2.62 3.79
CA PHE A 48 -11.76 -2.07 4.93
C PHE A 48 -11.88 -3.11 6.06
N SER A 49 -12.35 -4.32 5.75
CA SER A 49 -12.54 -5.38 6.74
C SER A 49 -11.22 -5.80 7.39
N ILE A 50 -10.13 -5.92 6.63
CA ILE A 50 -8.81 -6.26 7.18
C ILE A 50 -8.31 -5.16 8.10
N SER A 51 -8.39 -3.90 7.68
CA SER A 51 -7.88 -2.78 8.50
C SER A 51 -8.64 -2.59 9.80
N THR A 52 -9.97 -2.81 9.79
CA THR A 52 -10.76 -2.81 11.03
C THR A 52 -10.32 -3.91 11.98
N GLN A 53 -10.05 -5.13 11.47
CA GLN A 53 -9.58 -6.26 12.27
C GLN A 53 -8.13 -6.11 12.75
N GLN A 54 -7.29 -5.35 12.07
CA GLN A 54 -5.92 -5.06 12.51
C GLN A 54 -5.87 -4.08 13.67
N ILE A 55 -6.72 -3.05 13.64
CA ILE A 55 -6.68 -1.94 14.60
C ILE A 55 -7.64 -2.15 15.78
N ASN A 56 -8.63 -3.06 15.69
CA ASN A 56 -9.64 -3.27 16.73
C ASN A 56 -9.03 -3.51 18.13
N MET A 57 -7.92 -4.26 18.21
CA MET A 57 -7.24 -4.52 19.48
C MET A 57 -6.64 -3.25 20.08
N SER A 58 -6.13 -2.31 19.28
CA SER A 58 -5.53 -1.09 19.82
C SER A 58 -6.54 -0.17 20.49
N ILE A 59 -7.78 -0.09 19.98
CA ILE A 59 -8.86 0.68 20.61
C ILE A 59 -9.55 -0.10 21.75
N ALA A 60 -9.58 -1.44 21.68
CA ALA A 60 -10.15 -2.28 22.72
C ALA A 60 -9.20 -2.40 23.94
N MET A 61 -7.89 -2.34 23.75
CA MET A 61 -6.89 -2.54 24.80
C MET A 61 -7.11 -1.65 26.03
N PRO A 62 -7.31 -0.32 25.92
CA PRO A 62 -7.61 0.54 27.06
C PRO A 62 -8.91 0.17 27.79
N ALA A 63 -9.88 -0.45 27.09
CA ALA A 63 -11.13 -0.92 27.70
C ALA A 63 -11.00 -2.28 28.38
N MET A 64 -10.05 -3.11 27.91
CA MET A 64 -9.82 -4.45 28.46
C MET A 64 -8.95 -4.41 29.72
N VAL A 65 -8.02 -3.46 29.80
CA VAL A 65 -7.04 -3.32 30.88
C VAL A 65 -7.29 -2.03 31.64
N ASN A 66 -7.41 -2.13 32.95
CA ASN A 66 -7.58 -0.95 33.79
C ASN A 66 -6.25 -0.20 33.96
N ASN A 67 -6.01 0.81 33.11
CA ASN A 67 -4.87 1.70 33.27
C ASN A 67 -5.08 2.78 34.37
N THR A 68 -6.21 2.77 35.06
CA THR A 68 -6.52 3.68 36.17
C THR A 68 -6.08 3.14 37.54
N ALA A 69 -5.13 2.20 37.61
CA ALA A 69 -4.43 1.93 38.84
C ALA A 69 -3.44 3.07 39.16
N LEU A 70 -3.95 4.28 39.40
CA LEU A 70 -3.28 5.23 40.27
C LEU A 70 -3.17 4.56 41.65
N PRO A 71 -2.01 4.59 42.31
CA PRO A 71 -1.93 4.18 43.71
C PRO A 71 -2.87 5.09 44.49
N THR A 72 -3.98 4.53 44.92
CA THR A 72 -4.84 5.18 45.92
C THR A 72 -3.93 5.55 47.10
N PRO A 73 -3.80 6.81 47.50
CA PRO A 73 -3.03 7.11 48.69
C PRO A 73 -3.69 6.39 49.86
N LEU A 74 -2.94 5.48 50.43
CA LEU A 74 -3.25 4.74 51.65
C LEU A 74 -3.27 5.75 52.78
N ASN A 75 -4.33 6.55 52.95
CA ASN A 75 -4.67 7.30 54.14
C ASN A 75 -6.02 8.04 53.91
N ALA A 76 -7.10 7.31 54.01
CA ALA A 76 -8.38 7.90 54.43
C ALA A 76 -8.87 7.03 55.58
N SER A 77 -8.61 7.55 56.80
CA SER A 77 -9.07 7.05 58.07
C SER A 77 -10.59 6.82 58.05
N ILE A 78 -10.97 5.69 58.57
CA ILE A 78 -12.31 5.30 59.01
C ILE A 78 -12.86 6.41 59.95
N GLU A 79 -14.04 6.97 59.66
CA GLU A 79 -15.04 7.32 60.67
C GLU A 79 -16.34 7.82 60.01
N GLY A 80 -17.47 7.20 60.45
CA GLY A 80 -18.80 7.79 60.43
C GLY A 80 -19.93 6.90 59.91
N PRO A 81 -20.97 6.61 60.70
CA PRO A 81 -22.05 5.71 60.33
C PRO A 81 -23.16 6.38 59.49
N PRO A 82 -24.13 5.65 58.95
CA PRO A 82 -24.86 5.91 57.73
C PRO A 82 -26.18 6.66 57.96
N THR A 83 -26.51 7.55 57.05
CA THR A 83 -27.91 8.01 56.92
C THR A 83 -28.28 8.15 55.43
N ASP A 84 -29.39 7.51 55.18
CA ASP A 84 -30.38 7.68 54.12
C ASP A 84 -30.15 7.13 52.70
N SER A 85 -31.01 6.19 52.48
CA SER A 85 -31.20 5.19 51.46
C SER A 85 -32.05 5.66 50.28
N GLN A 86 -31.65 6.63 49.50
CA GLN A 86 -32.30 6.95 48.23
C GLN A 86 -31.39 7.38 47.07
N ASP A 87 -30.15 7.72 47.34
CA ASP A 87 -29.14 8.01 46.30
C ASP A 87 -28.36 6.77 45.83
N ASN A 88 -28.52 5.64 46.52
CA ASN A 88 -27.72 4.42 46.33
C ASN A 88 -28.01 3.68 45.03
N TRP A 89 -29.17 3.86 44.38
CA TRP A 89 -29.49 3.20 43.11
C TRP A 89 -28.78 3.85 41.91
N ASN A 90 -28.53 5.14 41.95
CA ASN A 90 -27.81 5.86 40.91
C ASN A 90 -26.28 5.68 40.99
N GLU A 91 -25.72 5.51 42.18
CA GLU A 91 -24.32 5.16 42.36
C GLU A 91 -24.04 3.68 42.04
N THR A 92 -24.91 2.77 42.46
CA THR A 92 -24.80 1.35 42.10
C THR A 92 -24.98 1.13 40.58
N LEU A 93 -25.80 1.94 39.91
CA LEU A 93 -25.91 1.95 38.45
C LEU A 93 -24.72 2.63 37.76
N LYS A 94 -24.05 3.58 38.42
CA LYS A 94 -22.75 4.13 37.95
C LYS A 94 -21.60 3.16 38.18
N GLU A 95 -21.57 2.42 39.29
CA GLU A 95 -20.56 1.38 39.56
C GLU A 95 -20.74 0.14 38.69
N VAL A 96 -21.97 -0.25 38.37
CA VAL A 96 -22.23 -1.34 37.39
C VAL A 96 -21.92 -0.90 35.96
N LYS A 97 -21.86 0.42 35.66
CA LYS A 97 -21.42 0.97 34.38
C LYS A 97 -19.93 1.31 34.30
N ALA A 98 -19.21 1.35 35.39
CA ALA A 98 -17.76 1.19 35.36
C ALA A 98 -17.51 -0.28 35.00
N VAL A 99 -17.34 -0.56 33.71
CA VAL A 99 -16.91 -1.87 33.22
C VAL A 99 -15.62 -2.18 33.97
N ALA A 100 -15.71 -3.06 34.99
CA ALA A 100 -14.56 -3.48 35.75
C ALA A 100 -13.52 -3.98 34.75
N ALA A 101 -12.30 -3.51 34.87
CA ALA A 101 -11.18 -4.01 34.07
C ALA A 101 -11.18 -5.53 34.20
N MET A 102 -11.29 -6.19 33.05
CA MET A 102 -11.43 -7.65 33.05
C MET A 102 -10.06 -8.35 33.21
N TYR A 103 -8.96 -7.68 32.77
CA TYR A 103 -7.65 -8.31 32.67
C TYR A 103 -6.55 -7.46 33.31
N ASP A 104 -5.71 -8.12 34.11
CA ASP A 104 -4.50 -7.53 34.69
C ASP A 104 -3.28 -7.85 33.81
N TRP A 105 -3.20 -7.19 32.64
CA TRP A 105 -2.10 -7.37 31.71
C TRP A 105 -1.06 -6.28 31.85
N SER A 106 0.17 -6.68 32.18
CA SER A 106 1.30 -5.75 32.19
C SER A 106 1.52 -5.10 30.83
N PRO A 107 2.13 -3.91 30.73
CA PRO A 107 2.44 -3.26 29.47
C PRO A 107 3.26 -4.15 28.51
N GLU A 108 4.10 -5.04 29.04
CA GLU A 108 4.84 -6.04 28.26
C GLU A 108 3.89 -7.00 27.54
N ILE A 109 2.93 -7.57 28.26
CA ILE A 109 1.92 -8.48 27.73
C ILE A 109 1.07 -7.77 26.68
N GLN A 110 0.68 -6.52 26.95
CA GLN A 110 -0.05 -5.70 25.98
C GLN A 110 0.76 -5.51 24.69
N GLY A 111 2.07 -5.22 24.79
CA GLY A 111 2.98 -5.11 23.65
C GLY A 111 3.09 -6.40 22.84
N ILE A 112 3.17 -7.57 23.50
CA ILE A 112 3.18 -8.87 22.86
C ILE A 112 1.86 -9.15 22.12
N ILE A 113 0.71 -8.86 22.73
CA ILE A 113 -0.60 -9.03 22.11
C ILE A 113 -0.75 -8.12 20.88
N LEU A 114 -0.32 -6.87 20.97
CA LEU A 114 -0.40 -5.91 19.85
C LEU A 114 0.52 -6.29 18.68
N SER A 115 1.70 -6.86 18.96
CA SER A 115 2.65 -7.28 17.93
C SER A 115 2.36 -8.69 17.37
N SER A 116 1.59 -9.52 18.08
CA SER A 116 1.39 -10.93 17.74
C SER A 116 0.88 -11.21 16.32
N PRO A 117 0.03 -10.39 15.67
CA PRO A 117 -0.35 -10.62 14.28
C PRO A 117 0.84 -10.62 13.30
N ASN A 118 1.92 -9.94 13.66
CA ASN A 118 3.08 -9.79 12.77
C ASN A 118 4.13 -10.91 12.97
N TYR A 119 4.07 -11.72 14.05
CA TYR A 119 5.14 -12.66 14.42
C TYR A 119 5.54 -13.66 13.33
N CYS A 120 4.60 -14.24 12.61
CA CYS A 120 4.90 -15.12 11.48
C CYS A 120 4.52 -14.52 10.13
N SER A 121 3.93 -13.33 10.14
CA SER A 121 3.40 -12.67 8.94
C SER A 121 4.47 -12.26 7.95
N PHE A 122 5.70 -12.03 8.40
CA PHE A 122 6.83 -11.74 7.51
C PHE A 122 7.23 -12.91 6.60
N LEU A 123 6.86 -14.15 6.96
CA LEU A 123 7.09 -15.33 6.13
C LEU A 123 5.98 -15.56 5.10
N ALA A 124 4.77 -15.06 5.35
CA ALA A 124 3.58 -15.34 4.56
C ALA A 124 3.62 -14.87 3.08
N PRO A 125 4.28 -13.75 2.70
CA PRO A 125 4.34 -13.32 1.30
C PRO A 125 5.04 -14.32 0.38
N ILE A 126 5.99 -15.13 0.89
CA ILE A 126 6.74 -16.10 0.08
C ILE A 126 5.84 -17.24 -0.42
N PRO A 127 5.13 -18.00 0.44
CA PRO A 127 4.25 -19.07 -0.02
C PRO A 127 2.98 -18.55 -0.69
N CYS A 128 2.57 -17.30 -0.40
CA CYS A 128 1.34 -16.73 -0.95
C CYS A 128 1.33 -16.70 -2.48
N GLY A 129 2.44 -16.33 -3.12
CA GLY A 129 2.56 -16.33 -4.58
C GLY A 129 2.32 -17.72 -5.17
N TYR A 130 2.97 -18.74 -4.62
CA TYR A 130 2.81 -20.12 -5.04
C TYR A 130 1.39 -20.65 -4.81
N MET A 131 0.80 -20.35 -3.65
CA MET A 131 -0.58 -20.76 -3.33
C MET A 131 -1.61 -20.05 -4.24
N ALA A 132 -1.37 -18.81 -4.61
CA ALA A 132 -2.23 -18.07 -5.54
C ALA A 132 -2.19 -18.65 -6.97
N GLU A 133 -1.05 -19.19 -7.39
CA GLU A 133 -0.94 -19.91 -8.67
C GLU A 133 -1.62 -21.29 -8.63
N MET A 134 -1.49 -22.02 -7.51
CA MET A 134 -2.08 -23.36 -7.36
C MET A 134 -3.60 -23.35 -7.20
N PHE A 135 -4.11 -22.52 -6.32
CA PHE A 135 -5.53 -22.51 -5.91
C PHE A 135 -6.35 -21.42 -6.60
N GLY A 136 -5.69 -20.46 -7.26
CA GLY A 136 -6.33 -19.25 -7.76
C GLY A 136 -6.48 -18.16 -6.69
N VAL A 137 -6.47 -16.90 -7.12
CA VAL A 137 -6.58 -15.73 -6.24
C VAL A 137 -7.96 -15.66 -5.59
N LYS A 138 -9.02 -16.05 -6.32
CA LYS A 138 -10.40 -16.09 -5.84
C LYS A 138 -10.54 -16.92 -4.57
N TYR A 139 -10.13 -18.17 -4.62
CA TYR A 139 -10.29 -19.11 -3.50
C TYR A 139 -9.35 -18.79 -2.35
N LEU A 140 -8.10 -18.46 -2.64
CA LEU A 140 -7.11 -18.11 -1.62
C LEU A 140 -7.53 -16.88 -0.82
N THR A 141 -7.90 -15.80 -1.50
CA THR A 141 -8.32 -14.56 -0.84
C THR A 141 -9.60 -14.77 -0.01
N SER A 142 -10.60 -15.45 -0.57
CA SER A 142 -11.85 -15.74 0.14
C SER A 142 -11.61 -16.57 1.39
N ALA A 143 -10.86 -17.68 1.28
CA ALA A 143 -10.57 -18.56 2.42
C ALA A 143 -9.80 -17.83 3.52
N CYS A 144 -8.73 -17.11 3.16
CA CYS A 144 -7.93 -16.38 4.13
C CYS A 144 -8.71 -15.23 4.81
N LEU A 145 -9.56 -14.50 4.06
CA LEU A 145 -10.41 -13.46 4.63
C LEU A 145 -11.46 -14.05 5.57
N LEU A 146 -12.04 -15.20 5.21
CA LEU A 146 -13.00 -15.91 6.06
C LEU A 146 -12.32 -16.39 7.35
N ILE A 147 -11.15 -17.03 7.25
CA ILE A 147 -10.37 -17.47 8.42
C ILE A 147 -10.08 -16.29 9.34
N SER A 148 -9.54 -15.19 8.82
CA SER A 148 -9.26 -13.99 9.61
C SER A 148 -10.50 -13.47 10.32
N SER A 149 -11.64 -13.43 9.62
CA SER A 149 -12.89 -12.88 10.15
C SER A 149 -13.54 -13.77 11.19
N VAL A 150 -13.50 -15.10 10.99
CA VAL A 150 -13.98 -16.08 11.98
C VAL A 150 -13.10 -16.03 13.23
N LEU A 151 -11.77 -16.00 13.09
CA LEU A 151 -10.87 -15.84 14.23
C LEU A 151 -11.13 -14.53 14.96
N ASN A 152 -11.50 -13.47 14.26
CA ASN A 152 -11.87 -12.19 14.90
C ASN A 152 -13.09 -12.33 15.82
N LEU A 153 -14.09 -13.15 15.46
CA LEU A 153 -15.25 -13.43 16.31
C LEU A 153 -14.86 -14.19 17.59
N PHE A 154 -13.78 -14.98 17.55
CA PHE A 154 -13.32 -15.76 18.69
C PHE A 154 -12.32 -15.00 19.60
N ILE A 155 -11.91 -13.77 19.27
CA ILE A 155 -10.99 -12.98 20.11
C ILE A 155 -11.51 -12.80 21.53
N PRO A 156 -12.80 -12.45 21.79
CA PRO A 156 -13.30 -12.31 23.16
C PRO A 156 -13.17 -13.61 23.95
N LEU A 157 -13.57 -14.73 23.36
CA LEU A 157 -13.45 -16.05 23.99
C LEU A 157 -11.99 -16.43 24.27
N ALA A 158 -11.08 -16.12 23.35
CA ALA A 158 -9.65 -16.37 23.52
C ALA A 158 -9.05 -15.53 24.64
N ALA A 159 -9.50 -14.28 24.79
CA ALA A 159 -9.08 -13.41 25.89
C ALA A 159 -9.49 -13.96 27.25
N ASP A 160 -10.70 -14.52 27.37
CA ASP A 160 -11.20 -15.15 28.60
C ASP A 160 -10.49 -16.46 28.94
N THR A 161 -10.05 -17.22 27.92
CA THR A 161 -9.34 -18.50 28.13
C THR A 161 -7.86 -18.29 28.49
N GLY A 162 -7.28 -17.14 28.16
CA GLY A 162 -5.93 -16.75 28.55
C GLY A 162 -5.08 -16.15 27.44
N VAL A 163 -4.06 -15.40 27.83
CA VAL A 163 -3.17 -14.63 26.95
C VAL A 163 -2.53 -15.50 25.86
N THR A 164 -2.13 -16.73 26.19
CA THR A 164 -1.47 -17.62 25.22
C THR A 164 -2.38 -17.97 24.04
N TRP A 165 -3.64 -18.29 24.30
CA TRP A 165 -4.61 -18.59 23.25
C TRP A 165 -4.92 -17.38 22.40
N LEU A 166 -5.03 -16.21 23.03
CA LEU A 166 -5.20 -14.95 22.33
C LEU A 166 -4.04 -14.68 21.37
N ILE A 167 -2.79 -14.86 21.81
CA ILE A 167 -1.59 -14.67 20.97
C ILE A 167 -1.60 -15.64 19.80
N VAL A 168 -1.83 -16.94 20.03
CA VAL A 168 -1.87 -17.95 18.96
C VAL A 168 -2.93 -17.61 17.91
N LEU A 169 -4.14 -17.26 18.36
CA LEU A 169 -5.22 -16.85 17.46
C LEU A 169 -4.83 -15.63 16.63
N ARG A 170 -4.22 -14.63 17.23
CA ARG A 170 -3.75 -13.41 16.55
C ARG A 170 -2.64 -13.68 15.54
N ILE A 171 -1.73 -14.61 15.82
CA ILE A 171 -0.69 -15.03 14.86
C ILE A 171 -1.33 -15.63 13.60
N VAL A 172 -2.25 -16.58 13.77
CA VAL A 172 -2.94 -17.22 12.64
C VAL A 172 -3.75 -16.20 11.84
N GLN A 173 -4.43 -15.29 12.55
CA GLN A 173 -5.18 -14.19 11.94
C GLN A 173 -4.27 -13.28 11.09
N GLY A 174 -3.09 -12.92 11.62
CA GLY A 174 -2.12 -12.07 10.93
C GLY A 174 -1.59 -12.71 9.65
N ILE A 175 -1.24 -14.00 9.68
CA ILE A 175 -0.81 -14.75 8.49
C ILE A 175 -1.91 -14.70 7.42
N ALA A 176 -3.16 -14.99 7.78
CA ALA A 176 -4.28 -14.97 6.86
C ALA A 176 -4.48 -13.57 6.24
N GLN A 177 -4.40 -12.50 7.03
CA GLN A 177 -4.52 -11.12 6.56
C GLN A 177 -3.43 -10.74 5.54
N VAL A 178 -2.19 -11.12 5.79
CA VAL A 178 -1.08 -10.87 4.85
C VAL A 178 -1.28 -11.62 3.55
N MET A 179 -1.77 -12.86 3.60
CA MET A 179 -2.08 -13.64 2.40
C MET A 179 -3.17 -12.96 1.57
N VAL A 180 -4.23 -12.41 2.19
CA VAL A 180 -5.25 -11.62 1.49
C VAL A 180 -4.64 -10.39 0.83
N LEU A 181 -3.87 -9.58 1.56
CA LEU A 181 -3.26 -8.35 1.02
C LEU A 181 -2.29 -8.64 -0.13
N THR A 182 -1.54 -9.73 -0.03
CA THR A 182 -0.57 -10.11 -1.08
C THR A 182 -1.26 -10.65 -2.33
N SER A 183 -2.27 -11.52 -2.17
CA SER A 183 -3.00 -12.13 -3.29
C SER A 183 -3.83 -11.12 -4.09
N GLN A 184 -4.39 -10.09 -3.44
CA GLN A 184 -5.14 -9.03 -4.11
C GLN A 184 -4.33 -8.27 -5.16
N TYR A 185 -3.01 -8.14 -4.99
CA TYR A 185 -2.18 -7.51 -6.02
C TYR A 185 -2.10 -8.32 -7.30
N SER A 186 -2.16 -9.66 -7.20
CA SER A 186 -2.12 -10.54 -8.37
C SER A 186 -3.37 -10.42 -9.24
N ILE A 187 -4.53 -10.04 -8.67
CA ILE A 187 -5.74 -9.86 -9.48
C ILE A 187 -5.64 -8.64 -10.40
N TRP A 188 -4.95 -7.57 -9.96
CA TRP A 188 -4.79 -6.36 -10.77
C TRP A 188 -3.90 -6.55 -11.99
N THR A 189 -3.06 -7.59 -12.01
CA THR A 189 -2.26 -7.95 -13.20
C THR A 189 -3.13 -8.40 -14.35
N ARG A 190 -4.28 -9.03 -14.05
CA ARG A 190 -5.18 -9.63 -15.02
C ARG A 190 -6.39 -8.75 -15.36
N TRP A 191 -6.77 -7.85 -14.43
CA TRP A 191 -7.99 -7.04 -14.54
C TRP A 191 -7.76 -5.56 -14.83
N ALA A 192 -6.59 -5.02 -14.54
CA ALA A 192 -6.33 -3.59 -14.65
C ALA A 192 -5.54 -3.23 -15.91
N PRO A 193 -6.16 -2.55 -16.90
CA PRO A 193 -5.44 -1.94 -18.00
C PRO A 193 -4.38 -0.96 -17.51
N PRO A 194 -3.19 -0.87 -18.15
CA PRO A 194 -2.08 -0.05 -17.68
C PRO A 194 -2.43 1.42 -17.39
N LEU A 195 -3.31 2.00 -18.22
CA LEU A 195 -3.72 3.40 -18.10
C LEU A 195 -4.62 3.68 -16.87
N GLU A 196 -5.41 2.69 -16.43
CA GLU A 196 -6.39 2.84 -15.33
C GLU A 196 -5.93 2.14 -14.04
N ARG A 197 -4.85 1.33 -14.11
CA ARG A 197 -4.33 0.50 -13.01
C ARG A 197 -4.11 1.29 -11.73
N SER A 198 -3.49 2.46 -11.83
CA SER A 198 -3.24 3.32 -10.67
C SER A 198 -4.53 3.76 -9.97
N GLN A 199 -5.55 4.14 -10.72
CA GLN A 199 -6.83 4.61 -10.17
C GLN A 199 -7.57 3.47 -9.47
N LEU A 200 -7.63 2.28 -10.09
CA LEU A 200 -8.29 1.08 -9.53
C LEU A 200 -7.61 0.62 -8.23
N ILE A 201 -6.28 0.59 -8.20
CA ILE A 201 -5.50 0.24 -7.00
C ILE A 201 -5.71 1.29 -5.91
N THR A 202 -5.69 2.58 -6.23
CA THR A 202 -5.92 3.65 -5.26
C THR A 202 -7.31 3.56 -4.63
N LEU A 203 -8.36 3.32 -5.46
CA LEU A 203 -9.71 3.10 -4.96
C LEU A 203 -9.77 1.89 -4.02
N SER A 204 -9.09 0.81 -4.36
CA SER A 204 -9.05 -0.40 -3.55
C SER A 204 -8.35 -0.18 -2.20
N VAL A 205 -7.20 0.47 -2.21
CA VAL A 205 -6.40 0.71 -0.99
C VAL A 205 -7.04 1.76 -0.07
N SER A 206 -7.85 2.68 -0.61
CA SER A 206 -8.57 3.67 0.22
C SER A 206 -9.49 3.03 1.25
N GLY A 207 -9.94 1.77 1.02
CA GLY A 207 -10.68 0.97 1.99
C GLY A 207 -9.93 0.76 3.30
N SER A 208 -8.61 0.62 3.26
CA SER A 208 -7.80 0.47 4.49
C SER A 208 -7.84 1.73 5.35
N VAL A 209 -7.77 2.90 4.75
CA VAL A 209 -7.82 4.17 5.50
C VAL A 209 -9.21 4.39 6.09
N LEU A 210 -10.26 4.12 5.30
CA LEU A 210 -11.64 4.21 5.76
C LEU A 210 -11.88 3.24 6.92
N GLY A 211 -11.40 2.00 6.83
CA GLY A 211 -11.49 0.99 7.89
C GLY A 211 -10.82 1.44 9.17
N SER A 212 -9.60 2.00 9.07
CA SER A 212 -8.86 2.50 10.22
C SER A 212 -9.58 3.66 10.93
N CYS A 213 -10.11 4.61 10.17
CA CYS A 213 -10.89 5.71 10.73
C CYS A 213 -12.19 5.21 11.38
N THR A 214 -12.89 4.30 10.71
CA THR A 214 -14.18 3.77 11.17
C THR A 214 -14.03 2.99 12.47
N ILE A 215 -13.05 2.10 12.56
CA ILE A 215 -12.85 1.28 13.78
C ILE A 215 -12.48 2.13 14.99
N LEU A 216 -11.68 3.17 14.82
CA LEU A 216 -11.33 4.05 15.92
C LEU A 216 -12.52 4.90 16.34
N PHE A 217 -13.21 5.54 15.39
CA PHE A 217 -14.35 6.41 15.68
C PHE A 217 -15.54 5.65 16.25
N ILE A 218 -16.02 4.60 15.54
CA ILE A 218 -17.18 3.81 15.94
C ILE A 218 -16.80 2.84 17.07
N GLY A 219 -15.58 2.30 17.05
CA GLY A 219 -15.10 1.35 18.05
C GLY A 219 -15.04 1.95 19.45
N GLY A 220 -14.57 3.19 19.61
CA GLY A 220 -14.61 3.88 20.89
C GLY A 220 -16.05 4.06 21.42
N PHE A 221 -17.00 4.39 20.55
CA PHE A 221 -18.42 4.47 20.91
C PHE A 221 -19.01 3.10 21.30
N LEU A 222 -18.74 2.06 20.53
CA LEU A 222 -19.20 0.70 20.80
C LEU A 222 -18.62 0.14 22.11
N CYS A 223 -17.34 0.38 22.36
CA CYS A 223 -16.69 -0.03 23.62
C CYS A 223 -17.38 0.56 24.83
N GLN A 224 -17.79 1.84 24.77
CA GLN A 224 -18.42 2.51 25.88
C GLN A 224 -19.86 2.10 26.10
N THR A 225 -20.61 1.84 25.01
CA THR A 225 -22.08 1.59 25.08
C THR A 225 -22.42 0.12 25.25
N LEU A 226 -21.73 -0.75 24.50
CA LEU A 226 -22.04 -2.18 24.38
C LEU A 226 -20.94 -3.09 24.92
N GLY A 227 -19.80 -2.51 25.34
CA GLY A 227 -18.63 -3.23 25.78
C GLY A 227 -17.67 -3.60 24.63
N TRP A 228 -16.39 -3.79 24.99
CA TRP A 228 -15.31 -4.08 24.05
C TRP A 228 -15.50 -5.34 23.18
N PRO A 229 -16.17 -6.46 23.61
CA PRO A 229 -16.34 -7.64 22.76
C PRO A 229 -17.15 -7.37 21.50
N THR A 230 -18.07 -6.41 21.56
CA THR A 230 -18.98 -6.07 20.45
C THR A 230 -18.23 -5.62 19.19
N ILE A 231 -17.08 -4.95 19.35
CA ILE A 231 -16.24 -4.54 18.22
C ILE A 231 -15.81 -5.76 17.40
N PHE A 232 -15.34 -6.80 18.08
CA PHE A 232 -14.86 -8.02 17.44
C PHE A 232 -15.98 -8.76 16.71
N TYR A 233 -17.18 -8.81 17.31
CA TYR A 233 -18.34 -9.45 16.69
C TYR A 233 -18.82 -8.68 15.44
N ILE A 234 -19.00 -7.37 15.53
CA ILE A 234 -19.50 -6.57 14.40
C ILE A 234 -18.50 -6.61 13.23
N PHE A 235 -17.23 -6.30 13.46
CA PHE A 235 -16.24 -6.23 12.38
C PHE A 235 -15.80 -7.62 11.90
N GLY A 236 -15.93 -8.66 12.72
CA GLY A 236 -15.82 -10.04 12.29
C GLY A 236 -16.94 -10.45 11.34
N ALA A 237 -18.18 -10.11 11.67
CA ALA A 237 -19.34 -10.38 10.81
C ALA A 237 -19.25 -9.64 9.45
N ILE A 238 -18.85 -8.36 9.46
CA ILE A 238 -18.59 -7.60 8.22
C ILE A 238 -17.52 -8.27 7.37
N GLY A 239 -16.45 -8.79 7.99
CA GLY A 239 -15.40 -9.50 7.28
C GLY A 239 -15.88 -10.84 6.68
N CYS A 240 -16.70 -11.60 7.39
CA CYS A 240 -17.33 -12.82 6.86
C CYS A 240 -18.23 -12.50 5.66
N PHE A 241 -19.03 -11.45 5.74
CA PHE A 241 -19.85 -10.97 4.63
C PHE A 241 -19.00 -10.53 3.43
N SER A 242 -17.92 -9.82 3.67
CA SER A 242 -16.97 -9.40 2.62
C SER A 242 -16.31 -10.59 1.93
N SER A 243 -15.98 -11.66 2.69
CA SER A 243 -15.45 -12.91 2.14
C SER A 243 -16.48 -13.62 1.24
N PHE A 244 -17.73 -13.64 1.66
CA PHE A 244 -18.82 -14.20 0.84
C PHE A 244 -19.02 -13.41 -0.45
N LEU A 245 -19.04 -12.07 -0.39
CA LEU A 245 -19.12 -11.23 -1.58
C LEU A 245 -17.94 -11.44 -2.52
N TRP A 246 -16.73 -11.57 -1.98
CA TRP A 246 -15.54 -11.88 -2.77
C TRP A 246 -15.71 -13.21 -3.50
N PHE A 247 -16.09 -14.25 -2.79
CA PHE A 247 -16.28 -15.57 -3.37
C PHE A 247 -17.35 -15.58 -4.48
N ALA A 248 -18.46 -14.88 -4.28
CA ALA A 248 -19.58 -14.84 -5.21
C ALA A 248 -19.29 -14.02 -6.48
N LEU A 249 -18.62 -12.87 -6.35
CA LEU A 249 -18.54 -11.87 -7.41
C LEU A 249 -17.18 -11.76 -8.08
N VAL A 250 -16.08 -12.24 -7.46
CA VAL A 250 -14.74 -12.12 -8.02
C VAL A 250 -14.37 -13.37 -8.82
N TYR A 251 -13.77 -13.16 -9.98
CA TYR A 251 -13.24 -14.20 -10.87
C TYR A 251 -11.78 -13.89 -11.18
N ASP A 252 -10.95 -14.93 -11.28
CA ASP A 252 -9.51 -14.78 -11.53
C ASP A 252 -9.21 -14.15 -12.88
N ASP A 253 -9.98 -14.53 -13.92
CA ASP A 253 -9.79 -14.04 -15.28
C ASP A 253 -11.03 -13.29 -15.79
N PRO A 254 -10.86 -12.16 -16.50
CA PRO A 254 -11.94 -11.44 -17.15
C PRO A 254 -12.72 -12.29 -18.15
N MET A 255 -12.02 -13.29 -18.77
CA MET A 255 -12.61 -14.18 -19.78
C MET A 255 -13.74 -15.04 -19.23
N ASN A 256 -13.65 -15.44 -17.96
CA ASN A 256 -14.58 -16.35 -17.30
C ASN A 256 -15.66 -15.64 -16.49
N HIS A 257 -15.68 -14.29 -16.48
CA HIS A 257 -16.63 -13.53 -15.68
C HIS A 257 -18.01 -13.48 -16.38
N PRO A 258 -19.11 -13.91 -15.69
CA PRO A 258 -20.42 -14.06 -16.33
C PRO A 258 -21.10 -12.74 -16.71
N PHE A 259 -20.78 -11.65 -16.02
CA PHE A 259 -21.47 -10.35 -16.17
C PHE A 259 -20.64 -9.30 -16.91
N ILE A 260 -19.46 -9.63 -17.44
CA ILE A 260 -18.64 -8.67 -18.17
C ILE A 260 -19.15 -8.48 -19.60
N SER A 261 -19.21 -7.24 -20.08
CA SER A 261 -19.56 -6.96 -21.46
C SER A 261 -18.44 -7.39 -22.43
N THR A 262 -18.82 -7.82 -23.63
CA THR A 262 -17.84 -8.23 -24.65
C THR A 262 -16.85 -7.13 -24.99
N SER A 263 -17.31 -5.87 -25.06
CA SER A 263 -16.46 -4.71 -25.33
C SER A 263 -15.46 -4.41 -24.19
N GLU A 264 -15.86 -4.59 -22.92
CA GLU A 264 -14.96 -4.42 -21.79
C GLU A 264 -13.92 -5.54 -21.73
N LYS A 265 -14.34 -6.77 -22.02
CA LYS A 265 -13.48 -7.95 -22.12
C LYS A 265 -12.39 -7.74 -23.18
N GLU A 266 -12.78 -7.35 -24.40
CA GLU A 266 -11.84 -7.06 -25.48
C GLU A 266 -10.88 -5.93 -25.13
N TYR A 267 -11.40 -4.85 -24.51
CA TYR A 267 -10.56 -3.73 -24.06
C TYR A 267 -9.49 -4.18 -23.06
N ILE A 268 -9.84 -5.00 -22.06
CA ILE A 268 -8.88 -5.52 -21.06
C ILE A 268 -7.84 -6.39 -21.76
N VAL A 269 -8.28 -7.35 -22.57
CA VAL A 269 -7.38 -8.31 -23.25
C VAL A 269 -6.44 -7.58 -24.21
N CYS A 270 -6.94 -6.68 -25.06
CA CYS A 270 -6.10 -5.93 -25.99
C CYS A 270 -5.12 -5.01 -25.28
N SER A 271 -5.54 -4.38 -24.17
CA SER A 271 -4.66 -3.51 -23.37
C SER A 271 -3.54 -4.29 -22.67
N LEU A 272 -3.81 -5.52 -22.23
CA LEU A 272 -2.82 -6.39 -21.59
C LEU A 272 -1.93 -7.10 -22.63
N ALA A 273 -2.46 -7.49 -23.78
CA ALA A 273 -1.68 -8.12 -24.86
C ALA A 273 -0.56 -7.21 -25.41
N GLN A 274 -0.70 -5.89 -25.30
CA GLN A 274 0.37 -4.93 -25.63
C GLN A 274 1.54 -4.97 -24.64
N GLU A 275 1.35 -5.54 -23.43
CA GLU A 275 2.40 -5.75 -22.43
C GLU A 275 3.09 -7.12 -22.54
N ASP A 276 2.55 -8.07 -23.36
CA ASP A 276 3.06 -9.43 -23.43
C ASP A 276 4.45 -9.50 -24.11
N SER A 277 5.42 -9.87 -23.33
CA SER A 277 6.77 -10.25 -23.77
C SER A 277 7.08 -11.68 -23.32
N PRO A 278 7.93 -12.41 -24.08
CA PRO A 278 8.13 -13.84 -23.90
C PRO A 278 8.67 -14.21 -22.50
N PRO A 279 8.30 -15.37 -21.97
CA PRO A 279 8.68 -15.79 -20.62
C PRO A 279 10.16 -16.18 -20.54
N GLY A 280 10.93 -15.39 -19.80
CA GLY A 280 12.32 -15.70 -19.45
C GLY A 280 12.50 -15.86 -17.94
N TRP A 281 12.80 -17.06 -17.49
CA TRP A 281 12.81 -17.49 -16.08
C TRP A 281 14.12 -17.22 -15.33
N SER A 282 14.82 -16.11 -15.50
CA SER A 282 16.00 -15.84 -14.69
C SER A 282 15.87 -14.54 -13.88
N LEU A 283 15.36 -14.68 -12.65
CA LEU A 283 15.43 -13.61 -11.65
C LEU A 283 16.91 -13.33 -11.31
N PRO A 284 17.43 -12.09 -11.48
CA PRO A 284 18.81 -11.78 -11.18
C PRO A 284 19.02 -11.60 -9.66
N ILE A 285 18.69 -12.63 -8.87
CA ILE A 285 18.71 -12.60 -7.39
C ILE A 285 20.10 -12.19 -6.88
N LYS A 286 21.18 -12.70 -7.51
CA LYS A 286 22.56 -12.32 -7.14
C LYS A 286 22.85 -10.83 -7.35
N ALA A 287 22.30 -10.22 -8.40
CA ALA A 287 22.46 -8.80 -8.66
C ALA A 287 21.60 -7.95 -7.68
N MET A 288 20.42 -8.43 -7.32
CA MET A 288 19.54 -7.79 -6.34
C MET A 288 20.17 -7.77 -4.95
N ILE A 289 20.72 -8.89 -4.47
CA ILE A 289 21.39 -8.98 -3.17
C ILE A 289 22.62 -8.05 -3.09
N LYS A 290 23.33 -7.82 -4.21
CA LYS A 290 24.50 -6.92 -4.25
C LYS A 290 24.11 -5.44 -4.41
N SER A 291 22.84 -5.11 -4.57
CA SER A 291 22.41 -3.74 -4.85
C SER A 291 22.23 -2.91 -3.58
N LEU A 292 23.12 -1.96 -3.33
CA LEU A 292 23.01 -1.00 -2.23
C LEU A 292 21.73 -0.15 -2.27
N PRO A 293 21.26 0.35 -3.43
CA PRO A 293 19.98 1.05 -3.49
C PRO A 293 18.78 0.20 -3.06
N LEU A 294 18.80 -1.12 -3.35
CA LEU A 294 17.74 -2.03 -2.88
C LEU A 294 17.78 -2.15 -1.35
N TRP A 295 18.95 -2.41 -0.77
CA TRP A 295 19.10 -2.49 0.67
C TRP A 295 18.72 -1.19 1.37
N SER A 296 18.98 -0.03 0.76
CA SER A 296 18.57 1.25 1.33
C SER A 296 17.04 1.39 1.46
N ILE A 297 16.30 0.85 0.49
CA ILE A 297 14.85 0.83 0.55
C ILE A 297 14.35 -0.17 1.61
N LEU A 298 14.91 -1.38 1.65
CA LEU A 298 14.49 -2.42 2.60
C LEU A 298 14.72 -1.98 4.05
N ILE A 299 15.90 -1.43 4.35
CA ILE A 299 16.20 -0.88 5.68
C ILE A 299 15.29 0.31 5.98
N PHE A 300 15.03 1.17 5.01
CA PHE A 300 14.11 2.29 5.19
C PHE A 300 12.69 1.80 5.50
N TYR A 301 12.19 0.76 4.80
CA TYR A 301 10.90 0.14 5.12
C TYR A 301 10.85 -0.37 6.56
N PHE A 302 11.89 -1.05 7.03
CA PHE A 302 11.97 -1.50 8.41
C PHE A 302 11.87 -0.34 9.41
N THR A 303 12.66 0.72 9.22
CA THR A 303 12.70 1.86 10.16
C THR A 303 11.46 2.75 10.07
N ASP A 304 10.87 2.88 8.89
CA ASP A 304 9.67 3.65 8.67
C ASP A 304 8.43 2.97 9.29
N TYR A 305 8.32 1.65 9.10
CA TYR A 305 7.25 0.85 9.70
C TYR A 305 7.42 0.64 11.21
N TRP A 306 8.64 0.78 11.76
CA TRP A 306 8.87 0.84 13.20
C TRP A 306 8.03 1.94 13.85
N TYR A 307 8.13 3.13 13.33
CA TYR A 307 7.34 4.26 13.77
C TYR A 307 5.84 4.06 13.52
N TYR A 308 5.47 3.56 12.34
CA TYR A 308 4.08 3.30 11.98
C TYR A 308 3.38 2.35 12.96
N TYR A 309 4.00 1.21 13.28
CA TYR A 309 3.40 0.23 14.19
C TYR A 309 3.28 0.75 15.62
N ILE A 310 4.25 1.51 16.12
CA ILE A 310 4.16 2.12 17.45
C ILE A 310 2.96 3.07 17.50
N ILE A 311 2.86 3.99 16.56
CA ILE A 311 1.78 4.97 16.54
C ILE A 311 0.43 4.28 16.36
N THR A 312 0.30 3.34 15.43
CA THR A 312 -0.98 2.65 15.17
C THR A 312 -1.44 1.82 16.36
N SER A 313 -0.51 1.13 17.04
CA SER A 313 -0.84 0.26 18.16
C SER A 313 -1.08 1.01 19.46
N TYR A 314 -0.33 2.08 19.69
CA TYR A 314 -0.30 2.72 21.01
C TYR A 314 -0.96 4.08 21.10
N THR A 315 -1.39 4.71 20.00
CA THR A 315 -2.07 6.02 20.08
C THR A 315 -3.30 5.99 20.99
N PRO A 316 -4.23 5.01 20.91
CA PRO A 316 -5.36 4.96 21.84
C PRO A 316 -4.91 4.75 23.30
N THR A 317 -3.92 3.90 23.53
CA THR A 317 -3.37 3.67 24.88
C THR A 317 -2.67 4.91 25.43
N TYR A 318 -1.90 5.63 24.61
CA TYR A 318 -1.24 6.87 24.98
C TYR A 318 -2.24 7.96 25.34
N ILE A 319 -3.27 8.16 24.51
CA ILE A 319 -4.32 9.14 24.76
C ILE A 319 -5.08 8.81 26.05
N SER A 320 -5.43 7.53 26.27
CA SER A 320 -6.12 7.09 27.48
C SER A 320 -5.26 7.29 28.73
N SER A 321 -3.98 6.91 28.69
CA SER A 321 -3.08 6.93 29.86
C SER A 321 -2.58 8.34 30.22
N VAL A 322 -2.42 9.24 29.22
CA VAL A 322 -1.83 10.57 29.44
C VAL A 322 -2.90 11.66 29.60
N LEU A 323 -4.01 11.55 28.87
CA LEU A 323 -5.06 12.56 28.87
C LEU A 323 -6.28 12.18 29.73
N GLU A 324 -6.30 10.95 30.28
CA GLU A 324 -7.37 10.42 31.15
C GLU A 324 -8.79 10.62 30.59
N VAL A 325 -8.94 10.47 29.27
CA VAL A 325 -10.21 10.67 28.58
C VAL A 325 -11.03 9.38 28.53
N ASN A 326 -12.36 9.54 28.41
CA ASN A 326 -13.28 8.43 28.22
C ASN A 326 -12.97 7.69 26.92
N ILE A 327 -13.28 6.39 26.84
CA ILE A 327 -13.00 5.53 25.70
C ILE A 327 -13.65 6.05 24.40
N ARG A 328 -14.85 6.63 24.49
CA ARG A 328 -15.52 7.28 23.36
C ARG A 328 -14.71 8.42 22.78
N ASP A 329 -14.28 9.34 23.66
CA ASP A 329 -13.52 10.52 23.26
C ASP A 329 -12.12 10.12 22.79
N ASN A 330 -11.51 9.11 23.41
CA ASN A 330 -10.28 8.48 22.95
C ASN A 330 -10.42 7.95 21.51
N GLY A 331 -11.52 7.28 21.19
CA GLY A 331 -11.78 6.79 19.81
C GLY A 331 -11.84 7.94 18.81
N ILE A 332 -12.57 9.02 19.11
CA ILE A 332 -12.67 10.22 18.26
C ILE A 332 -11.29 10.86 18.08
N LEU A 333 -10.57 11.09 19.19
CA LEU A 333 -9.26 11.74 19.17
C LEU A 333 -8.21 10.88 18.44
N SER A 334 -8.28 9.56 18.56
CA SER A 334 -7.41 8.63 17.85
C SER A 334 -7.72 8.54 16.35
N ALA A 335 -8.95 8.82 15.92
CA ALA A 335 -9.33 8.82 14.51
C ALA A 335 -8.86 10.07 13.76
N LEU A 336 -8.82 11.26 14.43
CA LEU A 336 -8.44 12.53 13.80
C LEU A 336 -7.08 12.51 13.09
N PRO A 337 -6.00 11.93 13.66
CA PRO A 337 -4.72 11.80 12.98
C PRO A 337 -4.80 11.02 11.66
N TYR A 338 -5.64 9.98 11.57
CA TYR A 338 -5.80 9.20 10.33
C TYR A 338 -6.52 9.98 9.24
N VAL A 339 -7.54 10.78 9.61
CA VAL A 339 -8.25 11.67 8.66
C VAL A 339 -7.27 12.69 8.09
N SER A 340 -6.48 13.34 8.96
CA SER A 340 -5.49 14.33 8.53
C SER A 340 -4.39 13.70 7.67
N ALA A 341 -3.92 12.49 8.01
CA ALA A 341 -2.94 11.75 7.24
C ALA A 341 -3.45 11.44 5.82
N TYR A 342 -4.73 11.02 5.68
CA TYR A 342 -5.32 10.77 4.37
C TYR A 342 -5.33 12.01 3.47
N ILE A 343 -5.72 13.16 4.01
CA ILE A 343 -5.67 14.44 3.31
C ILE A 343 -4.23 14.75 2.85
N CYS A 344 -3.26 14.56 3.75
CA CYS A 344 -1.84 14.82 3.45
C CYS A 344 -1.23 13.82 2.44
N ILE A 345 -1.68 12.55 2.39
CA ILE A 345 -1.28 11.60 1.33
C ILE A 345 -1.69 12.13 -0.05
N VAL A 346 -2.95 12.56 -0.18
CA VAL A 346 -3.47 13.10 -1.45
C VAL A 346 -2.74 14.38 -1.86
N LEU A 347 -2.63 15.33 -0.93
CA LEU A 347 -1.94 16.60 -1.20
C LEU A 347 -0.44 16.40 -1.49
N GLY A 348 0.21 15.49 -0.78
CA GLY A 348 1.62 15.13 -1.00
C GLY A 348 1.84 14.50 -2.38
N GLY A 349 0.94 13.61 -2.82
CA GLY A 349 0.97 13.04 -4.15
C GLY A 349 0.82 14.11 -5.24
N LEU A 350 -0.22 14.95 -5.15
CA LEU A 350 -0.46 16.05 -6.09
C LEU A 350 0.71 17.03 -6.16
N LEU A 351 1.29 17.37 -5.01
CA LEU A 351 2.46 18.26 -4.95
C LEU A 351 3.69 17.62 -5.59
N ALA A 352 3.94 16.33 -5.36
CA ALA A 352 5.05 15.60 -5.98
C ALA A 352 4.90 15.59 -7.51
N ASP A 353 3.71 15.29 -8.01
CA ASP A 353 3.40 15.26 -9.44
C ASP A 353 3.51 16.67 -10.07
N TYR A 354 3.06 17.71 -9.39
CA TYR A 354 3.20 19.09 -9.83
C TYR A 354 4.67 19.50 -9.95
N LEU A 355 5.48 19.23 -8.92
CA LEU A 355 6.92 19.56 -8.92
C LEU A 355 7.68 18.82 -10.03
N PHE A 356 7.30 17.58 -10.30
CA PHE A 356 7.90 16.77 -11.35
C PHE A 356 7.45 17.22 -12.75
N SER A 357 6.15 17.41 -12.97
CA SER A 357 5.59 17.79 -14.27
C SER A 357 6.08 19.17 -14.74
N ARG A 358 6.22 20.12 -13.82
CA ARG A 358 6.77 21.46 -14.08
C ARG A 358 8.30 21.47 -14.19
N LYS A 359 8.97 20.31 -14.01
CA LYS A 359 10.44 20.18 -14.03
C LYS A 359 11.16 21.10 -13.03
N ILE A 360 10.48 21.47 -11.93
CA ILE A 360 11.04 22.33 -10.87
C ILE A 360 12.15 21.57 -10.13
N LEU A 361 11.91 20.28 -9.82
CA LEU A 361 12.85 19.41 -9.14
C LEU A 361 12.99 18.07 -9.90
N ARG A 362 14.16 17.44 -9.78
CA ARG A 362 14.42 16.09 -10.29
C ARG A 362 13.68 15.06 -9.42
N LEU A 363 13.24 13.94 -10.01
CA LEU A 363 12.51 12.89 -9.30
C LEU A 363 13.26 12.42 -8.04
N ASN A 364 14.57 12.18 -8.13
CA ASN A 364 15.39 11.77 -6.99
C ASN A 364 15.41 12.81 -5.86
N THR A 365 15.42 14.10 -6.20
CA THR A 365 15.36 15.20 -5.23
C THR A 365 13.98 15.26 -4.55
N ILE A 366 12.89 15.08 -5.31
CA ILE A 366 11.54 15.02 -4.76
C ILE A 366 11.42 13.85 -3.77
N ARG A 367 11.89 12.65 -4.16
CA ARG A 367 11.84 11.46 -3.29
C ARG A 367 12.60 11.69 -1.99
N LYS A 368 13.82 12.21 -2.05
CA LYS A 368 14.63 12.50 -0.85
C LYS A 368 14.02 13.60 0.02
N LEU A 369 13.54 14.69 -0.60
CA LEU A 369 12.94 15.81 0.14
C LEU A 369 11.71 15.38 0.91
N PHE A 370 10.77 14.67 0.25
CA PHE A 370 9.54 14.21 0.89
C PHE A 370 9.83 13.18 1.99
N THR A 371 10.87 12.35 1.82
CA THR A 371 11.30 11.43 2.86
C THR A 371 11.87 12.16 4.06
N VAL A 372 12.73 13.17 3.86
CA VAL A 372 13.28 13.98 4.97
C VAL A 372 12.15 14.66 5.76
N ILE A 373 11.22 15.33 5.06
CA ILE A 373 10.07 15.99 5.68
C ILE A 373 9.24 14.99 6.48
N GLY A 374 8.92 13.83 5.87
CA GLY A 374 8.06 12.83 6.47
C GLY A 374 8.72 11.95 7.54
N VAL A 375 10.00 12.09 7.81
CA VAL A 375 10.71 11.42 8.93
C VAL A 375 11.08 12.41 10.02
N VAL A 376 11.74 13.54 9.67
CA VAL A 376 12.27 14.48 10.67
C VAL A 376 11.15 15.20 11.42
N ILE A 377 10.17 15.75 10.69
CA ILE A 377 9.11 16.55 11.31
C ILE A 377 8.22 15.69 12.24
N PRO A 378 7.69 14.52 11.82
CA PRO A 378 6.92 13.66 12.72
C PRO A 378 7.70 13.22 13.95
N SER A 379 8.97 12.87 13.75
CA SER A 379 9.83 12.45 14.87
C SER A 379 10.06 13.57 15.87
N ALA A 380 10.22 14.83 15.42
CA ALA A 380 10.33 15.99 16.28
C ALA A 380 9.03 16.22 17.09
N PHE A 381 7.86 16.18 16.43
CA PHE A 381 6.58 16.32 17.13
C PHE A 381 6.37 15.19 18.15
N THR A 382 6.68 13.94 17.79
CA THR A 382 6.49 12.78 18.68
C THR A 382 7.40 12.87 19.92
N VAL A 383 8.67 13.23 19.75
CA VAL A 383 9.58 13.45 20.91
C VAL A 383 9.10 14.61 21.78
N SER A 384 8.57 15.67 21.15
CA SER A 384 8.05 16.85 21.88
C SER A 384 6.79 16.56 22.69
N LEU A 385 6.06 15.45 22.42
CA LEU A 385 4.90 15.04 23.21
C LEU A 385 5.22 14.91 24.71
N PHE A 386 6.45 14.54 25.05
CA PHE A 386 6.86 14.46 26.45
C PHE A 386 6.76 15.80 27.19
N TRP A 387 7.10 16.91 26.54
CA TRP A 387 7.06 18.24 27.16
C TRP A 387 5.68 18.90 27.14
N VAL A 388 4.82 18.52 26.19
CA VAL A 388 3.48 19.10 26.04
C VAL A 388 2.37 18.25 26.67
N ARG A 389 2.71 17.14 27.31
CA ARG A 389 1.76 16.17 27.89
C ARG A 389 0.76 16.77 28.88
N SER A 390 1.11 17.88 29.53
CA SER A 390 0.23 18.63 30.45
C SER A 390 -0.86 19.44 29.74
N SER A 391 -0.73 19.68 28.43
CA SER A 391 -1.70 20.45 27.66
C SER A 391 -2.46 19.52 26.70
N PHE A 392 -3.75 19.32 26.97
CA PHE A 392 -4.64 18.49 26.13
C PHE A 392 -4.59 18.90 24.65
N GLY A 393 -4.82 20.20 24.36
CA GLY A 393 -4.87 20.71 23.00
C GLY A 393 -3.54 20.56 22.25
N ALA A 394 -2.41 20.82 22.93
CA ALA A 394 -1.08 20.67 22.32
C ALA A 394 -0.74 19.20 22.02
N THR A 395 -1.07 18.29 22.93
CA THR A 395 -0.84 16.84 22.72
C THR A 395 -1.59 16.33 21.50
N ILE A 396 -2.88 16.64 21.37
CA ILE A 396 -3.69 16.22 20.22
C ILE A 396 -3.20 16.89 18.92
N ALA A 397 -2.88 18.19 18.96
CA ALA A 397 -2.36 18.88 17.80
C ALA A 397 -1.03 18.26 17.30
N PHE A 398 -0.13 17.91 18.22
CA PHE A 398 1.16 17.30 17.88
C PHE A 398 0.98 15.88 17.32
N LEU A 399 0.04 15.09 17.82
CA LEU A 399 -0.32 13.79 17.25
C LEU A 399 -0.86 13.94 15.82
N ILE A 400 -1.80 14.87 15.60
CA ILE A 400 -2.36 15.15 14.27
C ILE A 400 -1.24 15.57 13.30
N LEU A 401 -0.37 16.50 13.70
CA LEU A 401 0.73 16.95 12.86
C LEU A 401 1.75 15.85 12.59
N ALA A 402 2.08 15.04 13.59
CA ALA A 402 2.99 13.90 13.42
C ALA A 402 2.47 12.90 12.37
N PHE A 403 1.20 12.50 12.43
CA PHE A 403 0.60 11.61 11.43
C PHE A 403 0.51 12.26 10.05
N SER A 404 0.13 13.54 9.99
CA SER A 404 0.00 14.29 8.73
C SER A 404 1.31 14.35 7.97
N PHE A 405 2.39 14.76 8.62
CA PHE A 405 3.70 14.81 7.99
C PHE A 405 4.28 13.42 7.71
N LYS A 406 4.02 12.43 8.58
CA LYS A 406 4.43 11.04 8.36
C LYS A 406 3.88 10.48 7.06
N SER A 407 2.65 10.80 6.72
CA SER A 407 2.00 10.30 5.51
C SER A 407 2.65 10.78 4.20
N ILE A 408 3.41 11.88 4.23
CA ILE A 408 4.14 12.42 3.09
C ILE A 408 5.24 11.46 2.60
N VAL A 409 5.80 10.60 3.47
CA VAL A 409 6.77 9.55 3.11
C VAL A 409 6.23 8.62 2.02
N GLN A 410 4.92 8.44 1.92
CA GLN A 410 4.29 7.64 0.87
C GLN A 410 4.69 8.12 -0.53
N SER A 411 4.72 9.44 -0.76
CA SER A 411 5.15 10.05 -2.02
C SER A 411 6.68 10.15 -2.14
N GLY A 412 7.42 9.87 -1.05
CA GLY A 412 8.88 9.82 -0.99
C GLY A 412 9.44 8.43 -1.22
N ALA A 413 10.08 7.88 -0.18
CA ALA A 413 10.81 6.60 -0.23
C ALA A 413 9.91 5.38 -0.44
N LEU A 414 8.66 5.37 0.06
CA LEU A 414 7.80 4.19 -0.02
C LEU A 414 7.35 3.84 -1.44
N ILE A 415 7.27 4.79 -2.35
CA ILE A 415 6.97 4.54 -3.76
C ILE A 415 8.23 4.28 -4.60
N ASN A 416 9.41 4.54 -4.04
CA ASN A 416 10.69 4.46 -4.77
C ASN A 416 11.02 3.03 -5.27
N PHE A 417 10.44 1.97 -4.66
CA PHE A 417 10.60 0.61 -5.19
C PHE A 417 10.05 0.48 -6.62
N MET A 418 8.99 1.23 -6.98
CA MET A 418 8.46 1.27 -8.34
C MET A 418 9.40 2.00 -9.30
N ASP A 419 10.10 3.03 -8.83
CA ASP A 419 11.05 3.79 -9.64
C ASP A 419 12.33 2.98 -9.92
N ILE A 420 12.72 2.07 -9.02
CA ILE A 420 13.89 1.19 -9.15
C ILE A 420 13.56 -0.09 -9.91
N ALA A 421 12.35 -0.60 -9.85
CA ALA A 421 11.94 -1.83 -10.53
C ALA A 421 12.36 -1.90 -12.01
N PRO A 422 12.25 -0.84 -12.84
CA PRO A 422 12.72 -0.84 -14.21
C PRO A 422 14.24 -1.03 -14.38
N ARG A 423 15.05 -0.69 -13.37
CA ARG A 423 16.53 -0.87 -13.43
C ARG A 423 16.94 -2.34 -13.50
N TYR A 424 16.20 -3.21 -12.82
CA TYR A 424 16.42 -4.66 -12.87
C TYR A 424 15.76 -5.29 -14.09
N GLY A 425 14.72 -4.63 -14.67
CA GLY A 425 14.11 -5.01 -15.93
C GLY A 425 14.95 -4.65 -17.16
N LEU A 426 15.83 -3.65 -17.10
CA LEU A 426 16.68 -3.26 -18.23
C LEU A 426 17.82 -4.26 -18.52
N LEU A 427 18.21 -5.05 -17.52
CA LEU A 427 19.09 -6.22 -17.76
C LEU A 427 18.33 -7.38 -18.46
N CYS A 428 16.98 -7.27 -18.49
CA CYS A 428 16.01 -8.14 -19.15
C CYS A 428 15.17 -7.35 -20.17
N LEU A 429 15.77 -6.49 -20.99
CA LEU A 429 15.09 -5.67 -22.01
C LEU A 429 14.41 -6.49 -23.13
N ILE A 430 14.25 -7.78 -22.92
CA ILE A 430 13.54 -8.71 -23.79
C ILE A 430 12.19 -9.16 -23.17
N LEU A 431 11.84 -8.69 -21.92
CA LEU A 431 10.73 -9.28 -21.15
C LEU A 431 9.91 -8.22 -20.41
N THR A 432 8.87 -7.69 -21.03
CA THR A 432 7.94 -6.69 -20.43
C THR A 432 7.11 -7.25 -19.26
N GLU A 433 6.76 -8.53 -19.26
CA GLU A 433 6.14 -9.23 -18.13
C GLU A 433 7.03 -9.27 -16.88
N ALA A 434 8.35 -9.30 -17.07
CA ALA A 434 9.33 -9.30 -15.99
C ALA A 434 9.29 -8.00 -15.15
N GLN A 435 8.93 -6.87 -15.72
CA GLN A 435 8.88 -5.60 -14.98
C GLN A 435 7.81 -5.61 -13.89
N PHE A 436 6.65 -6.19 -14.16
CA PHE A 436 5.57 -6.28 -13.18
C PHE A 436 5.88 -7.34 -12.10
N ARG A 437 6.39 -8.51 -12.49
CA ARG A 437 6.83 -9.57 -11.56
C ARG A 437 7.97 -9.10 -10.64
N HIS A 438 8.93 -8.33 -11.15
CA HIS A 438 10.00 -7.75 -10.33
C HIS A 438 9.48 -6.69 -9.36
N GLY A 439 8.51 -5.88 -9.76
CA GLY A 439 7.83 -4.94 -8.88
C GLY A 439 7.10 -5.63 -7.73
N THR A 440 6.43 -6.73 -8.01
CA THR A 440 5.72 -7.55 -7.01
C THR A 440 6.70 -8.22 -6.04
N LEU A 441 7.83 -8.76 -6.54
CA LEU A 441 8.88 -9.35 -5.69
C LEU A 441 9.52 -8.31 -4.77
N LEU A 442 9.90 -7.14 -5.31
CA LEU A 442 10.47 -6.05 -4.53
C LEU A 442 9.50 -5.57 -3.44
N ARG A 443 8.21 -5.50 -3.77
CA ARG A 443 7.17 -5.18 -2.81
C ARG A 443 7.05 -6.26 -1.74
N GLY A 444 7.07 -7.55 -2.13
CA GLY A 444 7.06 -8.67 -1.19
C GLY A 444 8.24 -8.64 -0.21
N LEU A 445 9.44 -8.37 -0.72
CA LEU A 445 10.63 -8.19 0.12
C LEU A 445 10.49 -6.98 1.07
N SER A 446 9.96 -5.85 0.58
CA SER A 446 9.71 -4.69 1.43
C SER A 446 8.67 -4.98 2.52
N GLN A 447 7.64 -5.77 2.22
CA GLN A 447 6.65 -6.21 3.20
C GLN A 447 7.26 -7.10 4.28
N ILE A 448 8.21 -7.99 3.94
CA ILE A 448 8.93 -8.80 4.93
C ILE A 448 9.59 -7.90 5.98
N PHE A 449 10.31 -6.86 5.54
CA PHE A 449 10.97 -5.92 6.46
C PHE A 449 9.96 -5.10 7.27
N SER A 450 8.82 -4.73 6.70
CA SER A 450 7.77 -4.02 7.43
C SER A 450 7.12 -4.88 8.52
N TYR A 451 6.78 -6.15 8.23
CA TYR A 451 6.20 -7.05 9.24
C TYR A 451 7.22 -7.45 10.32
N LEU A 452 8.50 -7.62 9.95
CA LEU A 452 9.57 -7.83 10.93
C LEU A 452 9.66 -6.66 11.91
N SER A 453 9.54 -5.44 11.41
CA SER A 453 9.45 -4.24 12.25
C SER A 453 8.21 -4.24 13.14
N GLY A 454 7.05 -4.64 12.60
CA GLY A 454 5.80 -4.78 13.35
C GLY A 454 5.83 -5.86 14.43
N THR A 455 6.69 -6.86 14.27
CA THR A 455 6.96 -7.87 15.29
C THR A 455 7.72 -7.29 16.48
N ILE A 456 8.75 -6.50 16.20
CA ILE A 456 9.72 -6.05 17.21
C ILE A 456 9.23 -4.77 17.91
N SER A 457 8.73 -3.78 17.15
CA SER A 457 8.51 -2.43 17.67
C SER A 457 7.46 -2.33 18.79
N PRO A 458 6.26 -2.98 18.72
CA PRO A 458 5.31 -2.89 19.83
C PRO A 458 5.75 -3.70 21.06
N THR A 459 6.45 -4.85 20.85
CA THR A 459 6.99 -5.65 21.94
C THR A 459 8.04 -4.86 22.74
N VAL A 460 9.00 -4.23 22.04
CA VAL A 460 10.02 -3.38 22.67
C VAL A 460 9.40 -2.18 23.37
N SER A 461 8.36 -1.58 22.77
CA SER A 461 7.66 -0.45 23.38
C SER A 461 6.94 -0.84 24.65
N GLY A 462 6.25 -1.99 24.67
CA GLY A 462 5.62 -2.52 25.88
C GLY A 462 6.63 -2.76 27.02
N PHE A 463 7.79 -3.33 26.69
CA PHE A 463 8.88 -3.52 27.65
C PHE A 463 9.42 -2.20 28.20
N LEU A 464 9.63 -1.18 27.36
CA LEU A 464 10.10 0.12 27.81
C LEU A 464 9.08 0.85 28.69
N ILE A 465 7.79 0.71 28.41
CA ILE A 465 6.71 1.31 29.20
C ILE A 465 6.60 0.60 30.56
N SER A 466 6.85 -0.73 30.64
CA SER A 466 6.76 -1.48 31.90
C SER A 466 7.88 -1.15 32.88
N GLN A 467 9.07 -0.80 32.40
CA GLN A 467 10.23 -0.53 33.23
C GLN A 467 10.17 0.81 33.98
N ASP A 468 9.51 1.80 33.39
CA ASP A 468 9.48 3.16 33.96
C ASP A 468 8.15 3.83 33.63
N SER A 469 7.30 3.97 34.64
CA SER A 469 5.96 4.55 34.48
C SER A 469 5.99 6.04 34.10
N GLU A 470 7.04 6.78 34.48
CA GLU A 470 7.13 8.21 34.19
C GLU A 470 7.82 8.51 32.86
N PHE A 471 8.91 7.83 32.57
CA PHE A 471 9.76 8.08 31.38
C PHE A 471 9.59 7.04 30.27
N GLY A 472 8.77 6.00 30.47
CA GLY A 472 8.59 4.90 29.51
C GLY A 472 8.18 5.42 28.13
N TRP A 473 7.19 6.28 28.05
CA TRP A 473 6.76 6.91 26.78
C TRP A 473 7.86 7.75 26.14
N ARG A 474 8.63 8.50 26.92
CA ARG A 474 9.78 9.25 26.41
C ARG A 474 10.80 8.33 25.76
N ASN A 475 11.11 7.22 26.42
CA ASN A 475 12.10 6.25 25.90
C ASN A 475 11.62 5.59 24.60
N VAL A 476 10.34 5.27 24.47
CA VAL A 476 9.72 4.77 23.24
C VAL A 476 9.86 5.76 22.10
N PHE A 477 9.55 7.05 22.35
CA PHE A 477 9.64 8.08 21.32
C PHE A 477 11.07 8.41 20.92
N LEU A 478 12.01 8.45 21.89
CA LEU A 478 13.44 8.64 21.61
C LEU A 478 14.04 7.48 20.81
N LEU A 479 13.68 6.22 21.14
CA LEU A 479 14.11 5.06 20.38
C LEU A 479 13.57 5.12 18.95
N SER A 480 12.30 5.47 18.78
CA SER A 480 11.68 5.61 17.46
C SER A 480 12.34 6.72 16.63
N PHE A 481 12.69 7.82 17.27
CA PHE A 481 13.49 8.90 16.65
C PHE A 481 14.84 8.38 16.16
N ALA A 482 15.59 7.70 17.02
CA ALA A 482 16.92 7.18 16.70
C ALA A 482 16.86 6.17 15.52
N VAL A 483 15.93 5.23 15.56
CA VAL A 483 15.71 4.23 14.51
C VAL A 483 15.32 4.91 13.19
N GLY A 484 14.38 5.86 13.23
CA GLY A 484 13.94 6.62 12.04
C GLY A 484 15.07 7.44 11.41
N MET A 485 15.89 8.13 12.24
CA MET A 485 17.04 8.91 11.76
C MET A 485 18.13 8.04 11.15
N ALA A 486 18.38 6.85 11.73
CA ALA A 486 19.36 5.91 11.16
C ALA A 486 18.90 5.41 9.77
N GLY A 487 17.62 5.04 9.62
CA GLY A 487 17.05 4.65 8.32
C GLY A 487 17.08 5.77 7.28
N LEU A 488 16.72 6.99 7.70
CA LEU A 488 16.78 8.18 6.84
C LEU A 488 18.20 8.44 6.35
N PHE A 489 19.19 8.42 7.24
CA PHE A 489 20.59 8.64 6.90
C PHE A 489 21.08 7.61 5.87
N PHE A 490 20.78 6.33 6.08
CA PHE A 490 21.13 5.27 5.15
C PHE A 490 20.45 5.46 3.78
N TYR A 491 19.16 5.84 3.77
CA TYR A 491 18.42 6.11 2.54
C TYR A 491 18.95 7.33 1.78
N LEU A 492 19.35 8.40 2.47
CA LEU A 492 19.88 9.60 1.81
C LEU A 492 21.22 9.34 1.12
N ILE A 493 22.06 8.45 1.68
CA ILE A 493 23.36 8.10 1.09
C ILE A 493 23.18 7.15 -0.10
N PHE A 494 22.44 6.05 0.06
CA PHE A 494 22.41 4.95 -0.90
C PHE A 494 21.14 4.93 -1.76
N GLY A 495 20.09 5.65 -1.38
CA GLY A 495 18.81 5.70 -2.11
C GLY A 495 18.95 6.46 -3.43
N GLN A 496 18.52 5.84 -4.52
CA GLN A 496 18.51 6.39 -5.87
C GLN A 496 17.14 6.17 -6.50
N ALA A 497 16.55 7.21 -7.10
CA ALA A 497 15.29 7.15 -7.83
C ALA A 497 15.46 7.37 -9.35
N GLU A 498 16.64 7.80 -9.81
CA GLU A 498 16.91 8.04 -11.23
C GLU A 498 17.43 6.80 -11.94
N ARG A 499 16.95 6.59 -13.18
CA ARG A 499 17.50 5.60 -14.11
C ARG A 499 18.96 5.96 -14.44
N SER A 500 19.91 5.38 -13.75
CA SER A 500 21.35 5.51 -14.08
C SER A 500 21.69 4.97 -15.49
N GLY A 501 20.73 4.32 -16.16
CA GLY A 501 20.85 3.76 -17.51
C GLY A 501 20.31 4.61 -18.64
N LYS A 502 19.55 5.71 -18.35
CA LYS A 502 18.88 6.47 -19.41
C LYS A 502 19.87 7.04 -20.43
N LYS A 503 20.98 7.62 -19.99
CA LYS A 503 22.03 8.11 -20.90
C LYS A 503 22.72 7.00 -21.72
N ARG A 504 22.88 5.81 -21.15
CA ARG A 504 23.56 4.69 -21.83
C ARG A 504 22.62 3.95 -22.77
N SER A 505 21.31 3.85 -22.43
CA SER A 505 20.32 3.27 -23.33
C SER A 505 19.90 4.23 -24.44
N GLU A 506 19.77 5.52 -24.19
CA GLU A 506 19.53 6.53 -25.23
C GLU A 506 20.71 6.53 -26.23
N GLN A 507 21.96 6.49 -25.76
CA GLN A 507 23.13 6.36 -26.64
C GLN A 507 23.19 5.01 -27.38
N LYS A 508 22.69 3.93 -26.78
CA LYS A 508 22.64 2.61 -27.44
C LYS A 508 21.53 2.55 -28.46
N VAL A 509 20.33 3.05 -28.13
CA VAL A 509 19.19 3.17 -29.03
C VAL A 509 19.51 4.17 -30.15
N GLU A 510 20.15 5.27 -29.87
CA GLU A 510 20.60 6.24 -30.88
C GLU A 510 21.64 5.63 -31.81
N LYS A 511 22.56 4.82 -31.30
CA LYS A 511 23.51 4.04 -32.13
C LYS A 511 22.82 2.96 -32.95
N GLU A 512 21.86 2.23 -32.38
CA GLU A 512 21.09 1.18 -33.09
C GLU A 512 20.16 1.80 -34.15
N VAL A 513 19.46 2.89 -33.83
CA VAL A 513 18.65 3.66 -34.79
C VAL A 513 19.53 4.27 -35.90
N THR A 514 20.72 4.74 -35.55
CA THR A 514 21.69 5.24 -36.53
C THR A 514 22.21 4.08 -37.41
N ALA A 515 22.52 2.93 -36.82
CA ALA A 515 22.93 1.74 -37.58
C ALA A 515 21.80 1.22 -38.48
N MET A 516 20.53 1.19 -38.01
CA MET A 516 19.37 0.84 -38.86
C MET A 516 19.16 1.86 -39.99
N LYS A 517 19.31 3.16 -39.71
CA LYS A 517 19.24 4.18 -40.77
C LYS A 517 20.37 4.05 -41.79
N PHE A 518 21.55 3.60 -41.37
CA PHE A 518 22.64 3.28 -42.31
C PHE A 518 22.35 2.00 -43.10
N GLY A 519 21.86 0.93 -42.46
CA GLY A 519 21.47 -0.30 -43.14
C GLY A 519 20.33 -0.11 -44.14
N CYS A 520 19.27 0.65 -43.79
CA CYS A 520 18.22 1.02 -44.73
C CYS A 520 18.71 1.87 -45.91
N ARG A 521 19.75 2.72 -45.72
CA ARG A 521 20.36 3.47 -46.82
C ARG A 521 21.20 2.59 -47.77
N GLU A 522 21.84 1.54 -47.26
CA GLU A 522 22.54 0.56 -48.09
C GLU A 522 21.56 -0.30 -48.87
N GLU A 523 20.48 -0.77 -48.25
CA GLU A 523 19.41 -1.50 -48.96
C GLU A 523 18.71 -0.63 -50.01
N GLU A 524 18.45 0.64 -49.75
CA GLU A 524 17.91 1.59 -50.76
C GLU A 524 18.91 1.87 -51.89
N ARG A 525 20.21 1.89 -51.61
CA ARG A 525 21.23 1.99 -52.68
C ARG A 525 21.31 0.74 -53.52
N ASP A 526 21.27 -0.44 -52.89
CA ASP A 526 21.29 -1.72 -53.63
C ASP A 526 20.02 -1.96 -54.44
N THR A 527 18.85 -1.57 -53.92
CA THR A 527 17.58 -1.58 -54.67
C THR A 527 17.57 -0.57 -55.83
N ARG A 528 18.14 0.63 -55.64
CA ARG A 528 18.30 1.58 -56.75
C ARG A 528 19.34 1.12 -57.78
N ALA A 529 20.39 0.47 -57.36
CA ALA A 529 21.41 -0.11 -58.26
C ALA A 529 20.82 -1.29 -59.06
N SER A 530 20.02 -2.16 -58.41
CA SER A 530 19.33 -3.24 -59.10
C SER A 530 18.22 -2.72 -60.04
N ALA A 531 17.45 -1.71 -59.65
CA ALA A 531 16.46 -1.07 -60.53
C ALA A 531 17.11 -0.35 -61.71
N GLY A 532 18.31 0.24 -61.51
CA GLY A 532 19.12 0.80 -62.59
C GLY A 532 19.60 -0.28 -63.58
N ARG A 533 20.03 -1.46 -63.13
CA ARG A 533 20.38 -2.60 -63.95
C ARG A 533 19.17 -3.17 -64.71
N PHE A 534 17.98 -3.21 -64.09
CA PHE A 534 16.75 -3.63 -64.75
C PHE A 534 16.33 -2.67 -65.87
N ARG A 535 16.44 -1.34 -65.69
CA ARG A 535 16.18 -0.38 -66.74
C ARG A 535 17.19 -0.45 -67.90
N SER A 536 18.46 -0.69 -67.61
CA SER A 536 19.49 -0.89 -68.67
C SER A 536 19.25 -2.18 -69.47
N LEU A 537 18.78 -3.25 -68.79
CA LEU A 537 18.37 -4.51 -69.47
C LEU A 537 17.10 -4.34 -70.28
N GLN A 538 16.11 -3.59 -69.85
CA GLN A 538 14.90 -3.26 -70.65
C GLN A 538 15.24 -2.39 -71.87
N HIS A 539 16.20 -1.46 -71.76
CA HIS A 539 16.66 -0.67 -72.86
C HIS A 539 17.46 -1.51 -73.89
N ALA A 540 18.23 -2.52 -73.43
CA ALA A 540 18.97 -3.43 -74.28
C ALA A 540 18.04 -4.43 -75.05
N VAL A 541 16.90 -4.78 -74.48
CA VAL A 541 15.88 -5.64 -75.13
C VAL A 541 15.01 -4.87 -76.14
N MET A 542 14.87 -3.51 -75.99
CA MET A 542 14.11 -2.71 -76.97
C MET A 542 14.91 -2.24 -78.14
N VAL A 543 16.23 -2.33 -78.13
CA VAL A 543 17.08 -2.00 -79.29
C VAL A 543 17.57 -3.37 -79.85
N GLY A 544 16.70 -3.99 -80.66
CA GLY A 544 16.97 -5.25 -81.31
C GLY A 544 18.30 -5.29 -82.03
N LYS A 545 19.20 -6.12 -81.52
CA LYS A 545 20.30 -6.67 -82.30
C LYS A 545 20.46 -8.15 -81.92
N ASP A 546 20.39 -8.90 -82.98
CA ASP A 546 20.56 -10.33 -83.03
C ASP A 546 21.73 -10.88 -82.23
N LEU A 547 21.48 -11.88 -81.41
CA LEU A 547 22.52 -12.71 -80.78
C LEU A 547 22.24 -14.16 -81.18
N PRO A 548 23.24 -14.86 -81.67
CA PRO A 548 23.11 -16.27 -82.17
C PRO A 548 22.94 -17.25 -80.98
N ILE A 549 22.12 -18.22 -81.23
CA ILE A 549 21.92 -19.44 -80.45
C ILE A 549 23.21 -20.25 -80.46
N PHE A 550 23.80 -20.51 -79.31
CA PHE A 550 24.67 -21.67 -79.10
C PHE A 550 24.38 -22.32 -77.73
N TYR A 551 23.96 -23.56 -77.81
CA TYR A 551 23.90 -24.71 -76.89
C TYR A 551 23.92 -24.45 -75.37
#